data_99ddce84bc68214c2f318b0cb51f9899
#
_entry.id   99ddce84bc68214c2f318b0cb51f9899
#
_cell.length_a   1.000
_cell.length_b   1.000
_cell.length_c   1.000
_cell.angle_alpha   90.00
_cell.angle_beta   90.00
_cell.angle_gamma   90.00
#
_symmetry.space_group_name_H-M   'P 1'
#
loop_
_entity.id
_entity.type
_entity.pdbx_description
1 polymer ?
#
loop_
_entity_poly.entity_id
_entity_poly.type
_entity_poly.pdbx_seq_one_letter_code
_entity_poly.pdbx_strand_id
1 'polypeptide(L)'
;MKTACVLGGHGMIGMQLVKRLKSEGYWVRSVDVKEPEFAESAANQSLILDLRDPSSVSKALWGPNQKEWHDPENSFDEVYQLAADMGGALYVFTGVNDAEIIYDSTMINLNVAKKAAEFGVKKLFFSSSACAYSERLQESLDCASLKEDSAWDGKPDSVYGIEKLLSEQVYDSFRRNKELDIRIGRFHNIFSPECTYTGGREKAPAAVCRKVAEAEDGGEIEIFGDGLQQRSFLYIDECLDGVRALMESDYFYPVNIGSDEMISINDLAKMVIKISGKNLTIRNVESNALGVRGRNSNNELVEKVTGWRPTKPLEEGMVKLYNWVELEVNKYKSKSI
;
A
#
# COMPACT_ATOMS: atom_id res chain seq x y z
N MET A 1 17.47 -21.53 -5.50
CA MET A 1 16.86 -20.23 -5.88
C MET A 1 15.68 -20.04 -4.95
N LYS A 2 15.63 -18.94 -4.23
CA LYS A 2 14.49 -18.61 -3.34
C LYS A 2 13.22 -18.38 -4.16
N THR A 3 12.08 -18.68 -3.54
CA THR A 3 10.74 -18.56 -4.17
C THR A 3 9.88 -17.57 -3.40
N ALA A 4 9.12 -16.76 -4.14
CA ALA A 4 8.19 -15.79 -3.53
C ALA A 4 6.84 -15.82 -4.24
N CYS A 5 5.76 -15.61 -3.47
CA CYS A 5 4.41 -15.39 -3.98
C CYS A 5 3.91 -14.01 -3.53
N VAL A 6 3.49 -13.18 -4.49
CA VAL A 6 2.96 -11.84 -4.23
C VAL A 6 1.46 -11.86 -4.52
N LEU A 7 0.65 -11.81 -3.46
CA LEU A 7 -0.81 -11.72 -3.50
C LEU A 7 -1.21 -10.24 -3.55
N GLY A 8 -2.01 -9.84 -4.53
CA GLY A 8 -2.19 -8.44 -4.93
C GLY A 8 -1.03 -7.95 -5.81
N GLY A 9 -0.44 -8.86 -6.59
CA GLY A 9 0.79 -8.63 -7.34
C GLY A 9 0.65 -7.74 -8.57
N HIS A 10 -0.57 -7.40 -8.99
CA HIS A 10 -0.83 -6.47 -10.09
C HIS A 10 -1.24 -5.07 -9.62
N GLY A 11 -1.35 -4.86 -8.32
CA GLY A 11 -1.50 -3.53 -7.72
C GLY A 11 -0.20 -2.73 -7.73
N MET A 12 -0.27 -1.43 -7.43
CA MET A 12 0.86 -0.51 -7.43
C MET A 12 2.08 -1.04 -6.64
N ILE A 13 1.89 -1.45 -5.39
CA ILE A 13 2.99 -1.97 -4.55
C ILE A 13 3.44 -3.34 -5.04
N GLY A 14 2.48 -4.21 -5.39
CA GLY A 14 2.76 -5.58 -5.83
C GLY A 14 3.63 -5.65 -7.07
N MET A 15 3.33 -4.84 -8.11
CA MET A 15 4.12 -4.76 -9.34
C MET A 15 5.57 -4.36 -9.06
N GLN A 16 5.80 -3.36 -8.22
CA GLN A 16 7.14 -2.90 -7.87
C GLN A 16 7.88 -3.95 -7.01
N LEU A 17 7.18 -4.61 -6.09
CA LEU A 17 7.74 -5.70 -5.29
C LEU A 17 8.15 -6.89 -6.17
N VAL A 18 7.32 -7.27 -7.14
CA VAL A 18 7.65 -8.33 -8.11
C VAL A 18 8.95 -7.97 -8.86
N LYS A 19 9.09 -6.74 -9.36
CA LYS A 19 10.32 -6.27 -10.02
C LYS A 19 11.53 -6.35 -9.08
N ARG A 20 11.38 -5.94 -7.82
CA ARG A 20 12.42 -5.97 -6.79
C ARG A 20 12.87 -7.41 -6.50
N LEU A 21 11.95 -8.32 -6.22
CA LEU A 21 12.24 -9.72 -5.94
C LEU A 21 12.92 -10.41 -7.14
N LYS A 22 12.48 -10.08 -8.37
CA LYS A 22 13.15 -10.57 -9.59
C LYS A 22 14.59 -10.08 -9.68
N SER A 23 14.87 -8.83 -9.37
CA SER A 23 16.24 -8.29 -9.37
C SER A 23 17.13 -8.92 -8.27
N GLU A 24 16.52 -9.40 -7.18
CA GLU A 24 17.18 -10.15 -6.10
C GLU A 24 17.35 -11.66 -6.42
N GLY A 25 16.93 -12.11 -7.60
CA GLY A 25 17.14 -13.48 -8.08
C GLY A 25 16.09 -14.49 -7.59
N TYR A 26 14.93 -14.03 -7.13
CA TYR A 26 13.82 -14.92 -6.75
C TYR A 26 13.09 -15.50 -7.97
N TRP A 27 12.58 -16.72 -7.83
CA TRP A 27 11.45 -17.17 -8.63
C TRP A 27 10.17 -16.59 -8.04
N VAL A 28 9.43 -15.82 -8.82
CA VAL A 28 8.28 -15.06 -8.33
C VAL A 28 6.99 -15.49 -9.00
N ARG A 29 5.95 -15.79 -8.20
CA ARG A 29 4.55 -15.86 -8.63
C ARG A 29 3.83 -14.58 -8.24
N SER A 30 3.13 -13.99 -9.21
CA SER A 30 2.22 -12.87 -9.02
C SER A 30 0.78 -13.37 -9.09
N VAL A 31 -0.06 -12.97 -8.14
CA VAL A 31 -1.47 -13.35 -8.07
C VAL A 31 -2.33 -12.12 -7.82
N ASP A 32 -3.36 -11.93 -8.63
CA ASP A 32 -4.33 -10.83 -8.46
C ASP A 32 -5.70 -11.26 -9.00
N VAL A 33 -6.73 -10.48 -8.69
CA VAL A 33 -8.08 -10.68 -9.23
C VAL A 33 -8.23 -10.09 -10.64
N LYS A 34 -7.32 -9.20 -11.05
CA LYS A 34 -7.33 -8.49 -12.33
C LYS A 34 -5.97 -8.58 -13.04
N GLU A 35 -5.98 -8.34 -14.33
CA GLU A 35 -4.74 -8.17 -15.12
C GLU A 35 -3.97 -6.89 -14.70
N PRO A 36 -2.66 -6.84 -14.92
CA PRO A 36 -1.88 -5.61 -14.71
C PRO A 36 -2.35 -4.49 -15.64
N GLU A 37 -2.48 -3.27 -15.12
CA GLU A 37 -3.10 -2.15 -15.87
C GLU A 37 -2.08 -1.35 -16.69
N PHE A 38 -0.87 -1.12 -16.17
CA PHE A 38 0.08 -0.15 -16.74
C PHE A 38 1.34 -0.77 -17.35
N ALA A 39 1.69 -1.97 -16.96
CA ALA A 39 2.86 -2.69 -17.46
C ALA A 39 2.66 -4.19 -17.30
N GLU A 40 3.36 -5.00 -18.12
CA GLU A 40 3.40 -6.44 -17.95
C GLU A 40 4.09 -6.83 -16.64
N SER A 41 3.62 -7.92 -16.00
CA SER A 41 4.24 -8.44 -14.79
C SER A 41 5.60 -9.07 -15.09
N ALA A 42 6.63 -8.72 -14.32
CA ALA A 42 7.95 -9.32 -14.40
C ALA A 42 8.04 -10.71 -13.73
N ALA A 43 6.93 -11.23 -13.17
CA ALA A 43 6.89 -12.51 -12.48
C ALA A 43 7.21 -13.70 -13.42
N ASN A 44 7.74 -14.79 -12.86
CA ASN A 44 7.90 -16.04 -13.60
C ASN A 44 6.54 -16.70 -13.92
N GLN A 45 5.57 -16.48 -13.05
CA GLN A 45 4.19 -16.95 -13.24
C GLN A 45 3.21 -15.89 -12.75
N SER A 46 2.24 -15.56 -13.59
CA SER A 46 1.13 -14.66 -13.25
C SER A 46 -0.18 -15.43 -13.28
N LEU A 47 -1.00 -15.30 -12.24
CA LEU A 47 -2.28 -15.99 -12.09
C LEU A 47 -3.38 -14.98 -11.76
N ILE A 48 -4.51 -15.09 -12.46
CA ILE A 48 -5.72 -14.33 -12.14
C ILE A 48 -6.61 -15.21 -11.28
N LEU A 49 -6.67 -14.89 -9.98
CA LEU A 49 -7.39 -15.68 -8.98
C LEU A 49 -8.09 -14.77 -7.98
N ASP A 50 -9.31 -15.11 -7.61
CA ASP A 50 -10.05 -14.46 -6.53
C ASP A 50 -9.68 -15.11 -5.18
N LEU A 51 -8.94 -14.39 -4.34
CA LEU A 51 -8.46 -14.89 -3.05
C LEU A 51 -9.56 -14.95 -1.96
N ARG A 52 -10.78 -14.48 -2.24
CA ARG A 52 -11.96 -14.73 -1.40
C ARG A 52 -12.38 -16.20 -1.44
N ASP A 53 -12.00 -16.91 -2.51
CA ASP A 53 -12.20 -18.35 -2.64
C ASP A 53 -11.01 -19.13 -2.06
N PRO A 54 -11.22 -19.99 -1.04
CA PRO A 54 -10.14 -20.79 -0.45
C PRO A 54 -9.42 -21.72 -1.44
N SER A 55 -10.10 -22.16 -2.49
CA SER A 55 -9.51 -23.02 -3.52
C SER A 55 -8.51 -22.25 -4.39
N SER A 56 -8.82 -20.97 -4.66
CA SER A 56 -7.95 -20.04 -5.36
C SER A 56 -6.70 -19.73 -4.53
N VAL A 57 -6.85 -19.53 -3.22
CA VAL A 57 -5.69 -19.36 -2.32
C VAL A 57 -4.82 -20.63 -2.29
N SER A 58 -5.44 -21.82 -2.29
CA SER A 58 -4.69 -23.08 -2.39
C SER A 58 -3.87 -23.15 -3.67
N LYS A 59 -4.44 -22.76 -4.82
CA LYS A 59 -3.70 -22.69 -6.10
C LYS A 59 -2.57 -21.65 -6.06
N ALA A 60 -2.83 -20.48 -5.46
CA ALA A 60 -1.87 -19.40 -5.33
C ALA A 60 -0.65 -19.83 -4.50
N LEU A 61 -0.86 -20.54 -3.39
CA LEU A 61 0.17 -20.92 -2.42
C LEU A 61 0.79 -22.29 -2.67
N TRP A 62 0.31 -23.07 -3.65
CA TRP A 62 0.98 -24.29 -4.06
C TRP A 62 2.38 -23.98 -4.59
N GLY A 63 3.41 -24.41 -3.87
CA GLY A 63 4.81 -24.09 -4.21
C GLY A 63 5.21 -24.57 -5.60
N PRO A 64 6.15 -23.90 -6.28
CA PRO A 64 6.53 -24.23 -7.65
C PRO A 64 7.16 -25.64 -7.78
N ASN A 65 7.71 -26.19 -6.72
CA ASN A 65 8.31 -27.52 -6.67
C ASN A 65 7.51 -28.52 -5.81
N GLN A 66 6.37 -28.10 -5.27
CA GLN A 66 5.54 -28.90 -4.38
C GLN A 66 4.87 -30.05 -5.15
N LYS A 67 4.96 -31.26 -4.64
CA LYS A 67 4.43 -32.48 -5.29
C LYS A 67 3.21 -33.03 -4.59
N GLU A 68 3.07 -32.77 -3.31
CA GLU A 68 1.99 -33.27 -2.49
C GLU A 68 1.50 -32.24 -1.47
N TRP A 69 0.32 -32.48 -0.94
CA TRP A 69 -0.29 -31.64 0.09
C TRP A 69 0.56 -31.74 1.37
N HIS A 70 0.92 -30.62 1.99
CA HIS A 70 1.84 -30.57 3.14
C HIS A 70 3.30 -30.99 2.82
N ASP A 71 3.89 -30.31 1.85
CA ASP A 71 5.31 -30.41 1.54
C ASP A 71 6.03 -29.10 1.92
N PRO A 72 6.32 -28.87 3.22
CA PRO A 72 6.91 -27.61 3.68
C PRO A 72 8.33 -27.37 3.16
N GLU A 73 9.05 -28.42 2.74
CA GLU A 73 10.38 -28.26 2.14
C GLU A 73 10.33 -27.59 0.77
N ASN A 74 9.23 -27.82 0.01
CA ASN A 74 8.99 -27.28 -1.31
C ASN A 74 7.94 -26.16 -1.34
N SER A 75 7.50 -25.65 -0.19
CA SER A 75 6.62 -24.49 -0.07
C SER A 75 7.33 -23.19 -0.47
N PHE A 76 6.59 -22.07 -0.56
CA PHE A 76 7.21 -20.77 -0.78
C PHE A 76 8.11 -20.35 0.38
N ASP A 77 9.31 -19.83 0.05
CA ASP A 77 10.19 -19.22 1.04
C ASP A 77 9.59 -17.95 1.61
N GLU A 78 8.93 -17.13 0.76
CA GLU A 78 8.33 -15.88 1.16
C GLU A 78 6.96 -15.68 0.47
N VAL A 79 5.95 -15.27 1.24
CA VAL A 79 4.63 -14.84 0.73
C VAL A 79 4.38 -13.41 1.16
N TYR A 80 3.95 -12.56 0.23
CA TYR A 80 3.62 -11.16 0.47
C TYR A 80 2.13 -10.95 0.27
N GLN A 81 1.39 -10.78 1.35
CA GLN A 81 -0.04 -10.52 1.32
C GLN A 81 -0.31 -9.01 1.24
N LEU A 82 -0.55 -8.54 0.03
CA LEU A 82 -0.87 -7.15 -0.31
C LEU A 82 -2.30 -6.99 -0.84
N ALA A 83 -2.98 -8.12 -1.13
CA ALA A 83 -4.33 -8.09 -1.68
C ALA A 83 -5.34 -7.56 -0.66
N ALA A 84 -6.12 -6.57 -1.07
CA ALA A 84 -7.20 -5.98 -0.28
C ALA A 84 -8.17 -5.22 -1.20
N ASP A 85 -9.43 -5.10 -0.81
CA ASP A 85 -10.31 -4.11 -1.41
C ASP A 85 -10.04 -2.75 -0.79
N MET A 86 -9.47 -1.84 -1.59
CA MET A 86 -9.03 -0.54 -1.09
C MET A 86 -8.96 0.50 -2.22
N GLY A 87 -8.87 1.76 -1.81
CA GLY A 87 -8.73 2.90 -2.72
C GLY A 87 -8.19 4.14 -2.01
N GLY A 88 -8.33 5.30 -2.65
CA GLY A 88 -8.05 6.61 -2.06
C GLY A 88 -9.14 7.06 -1.07
N ALA A 89 -9.04 8.30 -0.60
CA ALA A 89 -9.94 8.85 0.42
C ALA A 89 -11.43 8.79 0.02
N LEU A 90 -11.76 9.05 -1.23
CA LEU A 90 -13.13 8.94 -1.75
C LEU A 90 -13.70 7.53 -1.65
N TYR A 91 -12.87 6.51 -1.77
CA TYR A 91 -13.30 5.13 -1.67
C TYR A 91 -13.47 4.66 -0.22
N VAL A 92 -12.51 5.04 0.66
CA VAL A 92 -12.39 4.50 2.03
C VAL A 92 -13.22 5.28 3.06
N PHE A 93 -13.39 6.61 2.90
CA PHE A 93 -14.00 7.46 3.95
C PHE A 93 -15.43 7.92 3.66
N THR A 94 -16.04 7.53 2.55
CA THR A 94 -17.43 7.91 2.24
C THR A 94 -18.48 7.00 2.87
N GLY A 95 -18.07 5.82 3.35
CA GLY A 95 -18.98 4.80 3.89
C GLY A 95 -19.74 3.99 2.84
N VAL A 96 -19.66 4.36 1.56
CA VAL A 96 -20.40 3.70 0.47
C VAL A 96 -19.93 2.28 0.21
N ASN A 97 -18.64 2.00 0.44
CA ASN A 97 -18.02 0.70 0.14
C ASN A 97 -17.66 -0.10 1.40
N ASP A 98 -18.16 0.30 2.57
CA ASP A 98 -17.75 -0.30 3.85
C ASP A 98 -18.02 -1.80 3.93
N ALA A 99 -19.16 -2.25 3.41
CA ALA A 99 -19.55 -3.66 3.44
C ALA A 99 -18.59 -4.52 2.59
N GLU A 100 -18.28 -4.06 1.38
CA GLU A 100 -17.36 -4.74 0.46
C GLU A 100 -15.94 -4.73 1.02
N ILE A 101 -15.46 -3.59 1.52
CA ILE A 101 -14.13 -3.45 2.10
C ILE A 101 -13.92 -4.45 3.23
N ILE A 102 -14.83 -4.49 4.22
CA ILE A 102 -14.66 -5.36 5.39
C ILE A 102 -14.85 -6.83 5.03
N TYR A 103 -15.83 -7.15 4.19
CA TYR A 103 -16.11 -8.53 3.81
C TYR A 103 -14.97 -9.11 2.95
N ASP A 104 -14.64 -8.44 1.85
CA ASP A 104 -13.67 -8.95 0.87
C ASP A 104 -12.28 -9.07 1.48
N SER A 105 -11.79 -8.03 2.15
CA SER A 105 -10.46 -8.04 2.73
C SER A 105 -10.35 -9.02 3.90
N THR A 106 -11.39 -9.15 4.75
CA THR A 106 -11.40 -10.14 5.84
C THR A 106 -11.39 -11.56 5.29
N MET A 107 -12.21 -11.87 4.27
CA MET A 107 -12.23 -13.19 3.64
C MET A 107 -10.87 -13.56 3.03
N ILE A 108 -10.24 -12.63 2.32
CA ILE A 108 -8.89 -12.83 1.78
C ILE A 108 -7.90 -13.16 2.90
N ASN A 109 -7.85 -12.36 3.96
CA ASN A 109 -6.87 -12.52 5.04
C ASN A 109 -7.10 -13.80 5.86
N LEU A 110 -8.34 -14.19 6.13
CA LEU A 110 -8.68 -15.46 6.79
C LEU A 110 -8.23 -16.67 5.95
N ASN A 111 -8.50 -16.64 4.65
CA ASN A 111 -8.13 -17.72 3.74
C ASN A 111 -6.61 -17.82 3.59
N VAL A 112 -5.92 -16.68 3.43
CA VAL A 112 -4.46 -16.64 3.27
C VAL A 112 -3.78 -17.12 4.54
N ALA A 113 -4.15 -16.64 5.74
CA ALA A 113 -3.56 -17.06 7.00
C ALA A 113 -3.70 -18.57 7.22
N LYS A 114 -4.91 -19.10 6.98
CA LYS A 114 -5.20 -20.53 7.10
C LYS A 114 -4.36 -21.37 6.12
N LYS A 115 -4.37 -20.98 4.83
CA LYS A 115 -3.68 -21.75 3.80
C LYS A 115 -2.17 -21.62 3.89
N ALA A 116 -1.63 -20.45 4.25
CA ALA A 116 -0.19 -20.28 4.47
C ALA A 116 0.32 -21.23 5.57
N ALA A 117 -0.41 -21.37 6.67
CA ALA A 117 -0.08 -22.33 7.72
C ALA A 117 -0.23 -23.78 7.25
N GLU A 118 -1.32 -24.12 6.51
CA GLU A 118 -1.55 -25.48 5.98
C GLU A 118 -0.47 -25.91 4.98
N PHE A 119 0.05 -25.00 4.16
CA PHE A 119 1.08 -25.28 3.15
C PHE A 119 2.52 -25.16 3.70
N GLY A 120 2.68 -24.71 4.94
CA GLY A 120 4.00 -24.54 5.55
C GLY A 120 4.81 -23.43 4.91
N VAL A 121 4.18 -22.30 4.56
CA VAL A 121 4.88 -21.11 4.08
C VAL A 121 5.93 -20.68 5.09
N LYS A 122 7.20 -20.52 4.64
CA LYS A 122 8.31 -20.31 5.56
C LYS A 122 8.28 -18.91 6.20
N LYS A 123 7.89 -17.87 5.44
CA LYS A 123 7.74 -16.51 5.97
C LYS A 123 6.65 -15.75 5.22
N LEU A 124 5.77 -15.05 5.94
CA LEU A 124 4.68 -14.28 5.37
C LEU A 124 4.77 -12.81 5.78
N PHE A 125 4.70 -11.91 4.83
CA PHE A 125 4.50 -10.48 5.07
C PHE A 125 3.02 -10.12 4.92
N PHE A 126 2.47 -9.35 5.86
CA PHE A 126 1.15 -8.75 5.76
C PHE A 126 1.24 -7.22 5.70
N SER A 127 0.61 -6.63 4.69
CA SER A 127 0.46 -5.19 4.58
C SER A 127 -0.73 -4.70 5.39
N SER A 128 -0.46 -4.20 6.58
CA SER A 128 -1.41 -3.41 7.36
C SER A 128 -1.36 -1.93 6.95
N SER A 129 -2.02 -1.04 7.66
CA SER A 129 -2.19 0.35 7.28
C SER A 129 -2.16 1.30 8.48
N ALA A 130 -1.74 2.54 8.23
CA ALA A 130 -1.92 3.63 9.19
C ALA A 130 -3.39 3.94 9.52
N CYS A 131 -4.35 3.46 8.72
CA CYS A 131 -5.77 3.54 9.05
C CYS A 131 -6.17 2.69 10.27
N ALA A 132 -5.31 1.75 10.70
CA ALA A 132 -5.51 0.98 11.94
C ALA A 132 -5.40 1.82 13.22
N TYR A 133 -4.78 3.01 13.14
CA TYR A 133 -4.67 3.90 14.29
C TYR A 133 -5.97 4.62 14.63
N SER A 134 -6.15 4.95 15.90
CA SER A 134 -7.33 5.66 16.40
C SER A 134 -7.51 7.02 15.71
N GLU A 135 -8.74 7.31 15.28
CA GLU A 135 -9.14 8.59 14.70
C GLU A 135 -8.79 9.77 15.61
N ARG A 136 -9.05 9.66 16.92
CA ARG A 136 -8.79 10.72 17.90
C ARG A 136 -7.33 11.20 17.95
N LEU A 137 -6.37 10.34 17.58
CA LEU A 137 -4.96 10.70 17.55
C LEU A 137 -4.59 11.54 16.31
N GLN A 138 -5.53 11.72 15.38
CA GLN A 138 -5.34 12.28 14.06
C GLN A 138 -6.28 13.48 13.76
N GLU A 139 -6.98 13.98 14.76
CA GLU A 139 -7.96 15.08 14.65
C GLU A 139 -7.28 16.46 14.56
N SER A 140 -6.04 16.60 14.99
CA SER A 140 -5.28 17.85 14.99
C SER A 140 -4.24 17.87 13.86
N LEU A 141 -3.89 19.07 13.38
CA LEU A 141 -2.73 19.28 12.51
C LEU A 141 -1.41 19.04 13.26
N ASP A 142 -1.38 19.36 14.56
CA ASP A 142 -0.23 19.14 15.45
C ASP A 142 -0.26 17.71 16.03
N CYS A 143 -0.71 16.72 15.25
CA CYS A 143 -0.77 15.35 15.73
C CYS A 143 0.65 14.82 16.01
N ALA A 144 0.80 14.13 17.14
CA ALA A 144 2.01 13.38 17.42
C ALA A 144 2.21 12.27 16.37
N SER A 145 3.47 11.93 16.08
CA SER A 145 3.75 10.79 15.22
C SER A 145 3.20 9.50 15.83
N LEU A 146 2.53 8.69 15.01
CA LEU A 146 1.80 7.51 15.46
C LEU A 146 2.79 6.40 15.86
N LYS A 147 2.76 5.99 17.14
CA LYS A 147 3.54 4.86 17.65
C LYS A 147 2.72 3.57 17.59
N GLU A 148 3.38 2.46 17.36
CA GLU A 148 2.73 1.17 17.07
C GLU A 148 1.79 0.67 18.19
N ASP A 149 2.12 0.93 19.45
CA ASP A 149 1.33 0.56 20.62
C ASP A 149 0.01 1.33 20.72
N SER A 150 -0.08 2.52 20.14
CA SER A 150 -1.29 3.35 20.18
C SER A 150 -2.41 2.94 19.22
N ALA A 151 -2.24 1.90 18.41
CA ALA A 151 -3.29 1.46 17.49
C ALA A 151 -4.56 0.95 18.19
N TRP A 152 -4.41 0.44 19.40
CA TRP A 152 -5.53 -0.06 20.22
C TRP A 152 -6.14 1.00 21.17
N ASP A 153 -5.68 2.24 21.12
CA ASP A 153 -6.12 3.31 22.01
C ASP A 153 -7.51 3.89 21.67
N GLY A 154 -8.20 3.32 20.71
CA GLY A 154 -9.53 3.76 20.33
C GLY A 154 -10.01 3.19 19.01
N LYS A 155 -11.09 3.75 18.46
CA LYS A 155 -11.66 3.33 17.18
C LYS A 155 -10.77 3.76 16.04
N PRO A 156 -10.40 2.86 15.11
CA PRO A 156 -9.75 3.21 13.84
C PRO A 156 -10.53 4.25 13.02
N ASP A 157 -9.85 4.94 12.12
CA ASP A 157 -10.42 6.07 11.36
C ASP A 157 -11.49 5.66 10.32
N SER A 158 -11.57 4.38 9.99
CA SER A 158 -12.45 3.85 8.95
C SER A 158 -12.73 2.36 9.15
N VAL A 159 -13.72 1.84 8.43
CA VAL A 159 -13.98 0.39 8.36
C VAL A 159 -12.79 -0.35 7.77
N TYR A 160 -12.08 0.24 6.81
CA TYR A 160 -10.82 -0.30 6.31
C TYR A 160 -9.76 -0.43 7.43
N GLY A 161 -9.65 0.58 8.31
CA GLY A 161 -8.75 0.52 9.47
C GLY A 161 -9.14 -0.57 10.47
N ILE A 162 -10.43 -0.77 10.70
CA ILE A 162 -10.96 -1.87 11.55
C ILE A 162 -10.57 -3.23 10.97
N GLU A 163 -10.77 -3.42 9.65
CA GLU A 163 -10.39 -4.66 8.97
C GLU A 163 -8.88 -4.92 9.10
N LYS A 164 -8.04 -3.91 8.89
CA LYS A 164 -6.59 -4.06 9.01
C LYS A 164 -6.17 -4.47 10.41
N LEU A 165 -6.72 -3.84 11.44
CA LEU A 165 -6.43 -4.16 12.83
C LEU A 165 -6.93 -5.57 13.21
N LEU A 166 -8.11 -5.98 12.73
CA LEU A 166 -8.63 -7.34 12.86
C LEU A 166 -7.67 -8.35 12.21
N SER A 167 -7.22 -8.07 11.00
CA SER A 167 -6.32 -8.96 10.26
C SER A 167 -4.95 -9.10 10.93
N GLU A 168 -4.41 -8.05 11.56
CA GLU A 168 -3.22 -8.17 12.41
C GLU A 168 -3.42 -9.21 13.52
N GLN A 169 -4.61 -9.23 14.18
CA GLN A 169 -4.93 -10.22 15.21
C GLN A 169 -5.10 -11.63 14.63
N VAL A 170 -5.69 -11.76 13.44
CA VAL A 170 -5.78 -13.05 12.75
C VAL A 170 -4.38 -13.61 12.54
N TYR A 171 -3.49 -12.85 11.92
CA TYR A 171 -2.12 -13.31 11.64
C TYR A 171 -1.31 -13.59 12.91
N ASP A 172 -1.40 -12.76 13.95
CA ASP A 172 -0.74 -13.02 15.23
C ASP A 172 -1.27 -14.32 15.90
N SER A 173 -2.56 -14.60 15.78
CA SER A 173 -3.14 -15.85 16.29
C SER A 173 -2.59 -17.09 15.55
N PHE A 174 -2.43 -17.00 14.22
CA PHE A 174 -1.81 -18.07 13.44
C PHE A 174 -0.33 -18.23 13.76
N ARG A 175 0.40 -17.14 13.99
CA ARG A 175 1.79 -17.19 14.47
C ARG A 175 1.90 -17.96 15.78
N ARG A 176 1.08 -17.61 16.78
CA ARG A 176 1.12 -18.24 18.11
C ARG A 176 0.68 -19.70 18.12
N ASN A 177 -0.30 -20.06 17.31
CA ASN A 177 -0.98 -21.35 17.39
C ASN A 177 -0.63 -22.31 16.26
N LYS A 178 -0.03 -21.82 15.17
CA LYS A 178 0.29 -22.60 13.96
C LYS A 178 1.72 -22.38 13.47
N GLU A 179 2.54 -21.69 14.26
CA GLU A 179 3.96 -21.43 13.99
C GLU A 179 4.20 -20.71 12.64
N LEU A 180 3.20 -19.95 12.14
CA LEU A 180 3.37 -19.15 10.91
C LEU A 180 4.34 -18.00 11.17
N ASP A 181 5.51 -18.00 10.54
CA ASP A 181 6.48 -16.91 10.66
C ASP A 181 5.99 -15.69 9.89
N ILE A 182 5.53 -14.65 10.62
CA ILE A 182 4.90 -13.47 10.04
C ILE A 182 5.66 -12.18 10.31
N ARG A 183 5.56 -11.25 9.36
CA ARG A 183 5.98 -9.86 9.48
C ARG A 183 4.81 -8.95 9.11
N ILE A 184 4.58 -7.91 9.91
CA ILE A 184 3.44 -7.01 9.73
C ILE A 184 3.96 -5.57 9.57
N GLY A 185 3.73 -4.97 8.40
CA GLY A 185 4.07 -3.58 8.11
C GLY A 185 2.83 -2.70 7.99
N ARG A 186 2.69 -1.64 8.83
CA ARG A 186 1.67 -0.62 8.70
C ARG A 186 2.14 0.45 7.72
N PHE A 187 1.58 0.44 6.52
CA PHE A 187 1.95 1.38 5.47
C PHE A 187 1.37 2.77 5.71
N HIS A 188 2.23 3.79 5.64
CA HIS A 188 1.86 5.21 5.72
C HIS A 188 1.96 5.86 4.33
N ASN A 189 0.82 5.92 3.61
CA ASN A 189 0.62 6.64 2.33
C ASN A 189 1.71 6.38 1.27
N ILE A 190 1.87 5.12 0.91
CA ILE A 190 2.82 4.73 -0.14
C ILE A 190 2.34 5.24 -1.51
N PHE A 191 3.27 5.77 -2.31
CA PHE A 191 3.04 6.25 -3.66
C PHE A 191 4.13 5.83 -4.65
N SER A 192 3.77 5.73 -5.93
CA SER A 192 4.64 5.22 -7.01
C SER A 192 4.09 5.64 -8.37
N PRO A 193 4.91 5.69 -9.44
CA PRO A 193 4.44 5.47 -10.80
C PRO A 193 3.71 4.13 -10.96
N GLU A 194 3.08 3.91 -12.10
CA GLU A 194 2.28 2.73 -12.41
C GLU A 194 1.16 2.50 -11.39
N CYS A 195 0.46 3.56 -11.04
CA CYS A 195 -0.64 3.55 -10.06
C CYS A 195 -1.93 4.09 -10.67
N THR A 196 -3.06 3.75 -10.06
CA THR A 196 -4.34 4.38 -10.38
C THR A 196 -4.24 5.88 -10.14
N TYR A 197 -4.42 6.67 -11.20
CA TYR A 197 -4.33 8.15 -11.17
C TYR A 197 -5.64 8.83 -11.54
N THR A 198 -6.69 8.07 -11.90
CA THR A 198 -8.03 8.53 -12.28
C THR A 198 -9.10 7.53 -11.82
N GLY A 199 -10.39 7.88 -11.93
CA GLY A 199 -11.52 6.96 -11.70
C GLY A 199 -12.02 6.88 -10.25
N GLY A 200 -11.57 7.78 -9.34
CA GLY A 200 -12.09 7.91 -7.96
C GLY A 200 -11.42 7.00 -6.92
N ARG A 201 -10.52 6.10 -7.34
CA ARG A 201 -9.72 5.25 -6.42
C ARG A 201 -8.28 5.76 -6.25
N GLU A 202 -7.91 6.84 -6.93
CA GLU A 202 -6.57 7.41 -6.86
C GLU A 202 -6.26 8.03 -5.49
N LYS A 203 -4.98 7.90 -5.07
CA LYS A 203 -4.47 8.55 -3.86
C LYS A 203 -4.04 9.99 -4.13
N ALA A 204 -3.98 10.82 -3.09
CA ALA A 204 -3.70 12.25 -3.20
C ALA A 204 -2.47 12.61 -4.07
N PRO A 205 -1.29 11.96 -3.96
CA PRO A 205 -0.16 12.29 -4.82
C PRO A 205 -0.47 12.13 -6.31
N ALA A 206 -1.09 11.01 -6.71
CA ALA A 206 -1.45 10.74 -8.09
C ALA A 206 -2.56 11.68 -8.59
N ALA A 207 -3.58 11.94 -7.75
CA ALA A 207 -4.67 12.86 -8.07
C ALA A 207 -4.17 14.29 -8.32
N VAL A 208 -3.24 14.77 -7.48
CA VAL A 208 -2.63 16.12 -7.65
C VAL A 208 -1.77 16.15 -8.93
N CYS A 209 -0.93 15.15 -9.16
CA CYS A 209 -0.14 15.05 -10.40
C CYS A 209 -1.03 15.10 -11.65
N ARG A 210 -2.14 14.34 -11.66
CA ARG A 210 -3.09 14.34 -12.78
C ARG A 210 -3.70 15.73 -12.99
N LYS A 211 -4.22 16.36 -11.94
CA LYS A 211 -4.84 17.71 -12.03
C LYS A 211 -3.86 18.73 -12.61
N VAL A 212 -2.60 18.71 -12.17
CA VAL A 212 -1.56 19.60 -12.70
C VAL A 212 -1.21 19.24 -14.15
N ALA A 213 -1.11 17.95 -14.51
CA ALA A 213 -0.80 17.52 -15.88
C ALA A 213 -1.93 17.89 -16.87
N GLU A 214 -3.19 17.78 -16.46
CA GLU A 214 -4.37 18.12 -17.27
C GLU A 214 -4.58 19.62 -17.45
N ALA A 215 -4.21 20.44 -16.47
CA ALA A 215 -4.41 21.87 -16.48
C ALA A 215 -3.55 22.57 -17.55
N GLU A 216 -4.13 23.61 -18.19
CA GLU A 216 -3.38 24.51 -19.08
C GLU A 216 -2.54 25.50 -18.26
N ASP A 217 -1.43 25.96 -18.82
CA ASP A 217 -0.60 26.99 -18.18
C ASP A 217 -1.40 28.28 -17.96
N GLY A 218 -1.29 28.89 -16.79
CA GLY A 218 -2.11 30.01 -16.35
C GLY A 218 -3.47 29.64 -15.77
N GLY A 219 -3.80 28.34 -15.72
CA GLY A 219 -5.07 27.82 -15.22
C GLY A 219 -5.14 27.61 -13.71
N GLU A 220 -6.12 26.82 -13.30
CA GLU A 220 -6.43 26.52 -11.89
C GLU A 220 -6.59 25.02 -11.66
N ILE A 221 -6.20 24.54 -10.47
CA ILE A 221 -6.50 23.19 -9.99
C ILE A 221 -7.31 23.22 -8.71
N GLU A 222 -8.23 22.26 -8.55
CA GLU A 222 -9.06 22.12 -7.35
C GLU A 222 -8.42 21.20 -6.33
N ILE A 223 -8.39 21.64 -5.06
CA ILE A 223 -7.98 20.83 -3.90
C ILE A 223 -9.16 20.71 -2.94
N PHE A 224 -9.49 19.49 -2.53
CA PHE A 224 -10.59 19.19 -1.62
C PHE A 224 -10.31 19.66 -0.19
N GLY A 225 -11.30 20.29 0.43
CA GLY A 225 -11.24 20.90 1.75
C GLY A 225 -10.43 22.18 1.76
N ASP A 226 -9.92 22.56 2.93
CA ASP A 226 -9.05 23.73 3.12
C ASP A 226 -7.60 23.50 2.64
N GLY A 227 -7.26 22.24 2.28
CA GLY A 227 -5.93 21.86 1.85
C GLY A 227 -4.86 21.86 2.96
N LEU A 228 -5.25 22.14 4.22
CA LEU A 228 -4.34 22.20 5.36
C LEU A 228 -4.11 20.82 6.01
N GLN A 229 -4.93 19.82 5.68
CA GLN A 229 -4.71 18.47 6.19
C GLN A 229 -3.31 17.97 5.83
N GLN A 230 -2.61 17.42 6.83
CA GLN A 230 -1.22 17.03 6.71
C GLN A 230 -1.05 15.51 6.62
N ARG A 231 -0.13 15.07 5.78
CA ARG A 231 0.26 13.66 5.60
C ARG A 231 1.77 13.55 5.42
N SER A 232 2.32 12.44 5.84
CA SER A 232 3.59 11.97 5.32
C SER A 232 3.34 11.00 4.16
N PHE A 233 4.22 11.00 3.17
CA PHE A 233 4.17 10.11 2.01
C PHE A 233 5.51 9.41 1.84
N LEU A 234 5.48 8.09 1.59
CA LEU A 234 6.68 7.29 1.38
C LEU A 234 6.75 6.80 -0.07
N TYR A 235 7.85 7.10 -0.75
CA TYR A 235 8.09 6.61 -2.10
C TYR A 235 8.34 5.10 -2.12
N ILE A 236 7.89 4.43 -3.17
CA ILE A 236 7.86 2.97 -3.27
C ILE A 236 9.22 2.30 -3.05
N ASP A 237 10.31 2.84 -3.60
CA ASP A 237 11.63 2.23 -3.45
C ASP A 237 12.00 2.08 -1.97
N GLU A 238 11.79 3.13 -1.16
CA GLU A 238 12.06 3.08 0.28
C GLU A 238 11.06 2.18 1.03
N CYS A 239 9.79 2.17 0.61
CA CYS A 239 8.82 1.23 1.15
C CYS A 239 9.30 -0.21 0.97
N LEU A 240 9.79 -0.57 -0.22
CA LEU A 240 10.30 -1.91 -0.49
C LEU A 240 11.58 -2.21 0.28
N ASP A 241 12.47 -1.23 0.48
CA ASP A 241 13.64 -1.39 1.34
C ASP A 241 13.22 -1.70 2.79
N GLY A 242 12.21 -0.99 3.33
CA GLY A 242 11.65 -1.26 4.65
C GLY A 242 10.98 -2.63 4.76
N VAL A 243 10.21 -3.02 3.75
CA VAL A 243 9.57 -4.35 3.68
C VAL A 243 10.64 -5.45 3.67
N ARG A 244 11.69 -5.31 2.85
CA ARG A 244 12.78 -6.30 2.78
C ARG A 244 13.56 -6.38 4.09
N ALA A 245 13.91 -5.24 4.70
CA ALA A 245 14.57 -5.20 5.99
C ALA A 245 13.73 -5.87 7.09
N LEU A 246 12.41 -5.65 7.10
CA LEU A 246 11.50 -6.31 8.04
C LEU A 246 11.42 -7.82 7.78
N MET A 247 11.37 -8.26 6.52
CA MET A 247 11.36 -9.67 6.15
C MET A 247 12.66 -10.40 6.56
N GLU A 248 13.78 -9.71 6.59
CA GLU A 248 15.06 -10.26 7.04
C GLU A 248 15.20 -10.27 8.56
N SER A 249 14.42 -9.46 9.29
CA SER A 249 14.45 -9.40 10.75
C SER A 249 13.71 -10.59 11.40
N ASP A 250 13.91 -10.74 12.72
CA ASP A 250 13.17 -11.69 13.55
C ASP A 250 12.02 -11.03 14.32
N TYR A 251 11.68 -9.78 13.97
CA TYR A 251 10.64 -9.03 14.65
C TYR A 251 9.27 -9.31 14.03
N PHE A 252 8.32 -9.80 14.82
CA PHE A 252 7.03 -10.30 14.35
C PHE A 252 5.82 -9.45 14.77
N TYR A 253 6.00 -8.39 15.58
CA TYR A 253 4.93 -7.44 15.87
C TYR A 253 4.80 -6.38 14.78
N PRO A 254 3.64 -5.70 14.67
CA PRO A 254 3.47 -4.63 13.70
C PRO A 254 4.52 -3.51 13.83
N VAL A 255 5.04 -3.04 12.70
CA VAL A 255 5.90 -1.84 12.65
C VAL A 255 5.39 -0.88 11.60
N ASN A 256 5.63 0.41 11.79
CA ASN A 256 5.35 1.41 10.79
C ASN A 256 6.35 1.32 9.62
N ILE A 257 5.85 1.43 8.40
CA ILE A 257 6.63 1.64 7.19
C ILE A 257 6.12 2.91 6.53
N GLY A 258 6.77 4.03 6.81
CA GLY A 258 6.33 5.35 6.42
C GLY A 258 7.44 6.38 6.51
N SER A 259 7.16 7.60 6.07
CA SER A 259 8.03 8.77 6.23
C SER A 259 7.59 9.61 7.42
N ASP A 260 8.49 10.33 8.04
CA ASP A 260 8.24 11.36 9.05
C ASP A 260 8.17 12.79 8.44
N GLU A 261 8.43 12.94 7.13
CA GLU A 261 8.32 14.21 6.40
C GLU A 261 6.84 14.58 6.17
N MET A 262 6.34 15.52 6.97
CA MET A 262 4.95 16.00 6.88
C MET A 262 4.80 17.10 5.84
N ILE A 263 3.71 17.04 5.07
CA ILE A 263 3.34 18.08 4.10
C ILE A 263 1.84 18.31 4.10
N SER A 264 1.38 19.56 3.93
CA SER A 264 -0.03 19.86 3.66
C SER A 264 -0.40 19.49 2.22
N ILE A 265 -1.69 19.22 1.96
CA ILE A 265 -2.12 18.92 0.59
C ILE A 265 -1.95 20.14 -0.33
N ASN A 266 -2.12 21.36 0.18
CA ASN A 266 -1.83 22.58 -0.60
C ASN A 266 -0.33 22.69 -0.92
N ASP A 267 0.56 22.37 0.01
CA ASP A 267 2.00 22.43 -0.26
C ASP A 267 2.48 21.29 -1.17
N LEU A 268 1.86 20.10 -1.07
CA LEU A 268 2.03 19.04 -2.06
C LEU A 268 1.62 19.52 -3.47
N ALA A 269 0.50 20.21 -3.58
CA ALA A 269 0.05 20.77 -4.86
C ALA A 269 1.02 21.82 -5.40
N LYS A 270 1.51 22.75 -4.56
CA LYS A 270 2.53 23.73 -4.93
C LYS A 270 3.85 23.04 -5.39
N MET A 271 4.26 21.98 -4.71
CA MET A 271 5.43 21.18 -5.11
C MET A 271 5.24 20.60 -6.51
N VAL A 272 4.08 20.01 -6.80
CA VAL A 272 3.81 19.41 -8.12
C VAL A 272 3.70 20.51 -9.21
N ILE A 273 3.09 21.66 -8.91
CA ILE A 273 3.07 22.82 -9.81
C ILE A 273 4.50 23.26 -10.13
N LYS A 274 5.37 23.39 -9.14
CA LYS A 274 6.79 23.72 -9.34
C LYS A 274 7.50 22.69 -10.22
N ILE A 275 7.27 21.39 -9.99
CA ILE A 275 7.85 20.28 -10.79
C ILE A 275 7.39 20.38 -12.24
N SER A 276 6.13 20.72 -12.50
CA SER A 276 5.57 20.83 -13.85
C SER A 276 6.10 22.02 -14.64
N GLY A 277 6.67 23.03 -13.99
CA GLY A 277 7.07 24.29 -14.60
C GLY A 277 5.90 25.19 -15.02
N LYS A 278 4.65 24.82 -14.75
CA LYS A 278 3.45 25.59 -15.09
C LYS A 278 3.19 26.67 -14.04
N ASN A 279 2.49 27.73 -14.46
CA ASN A 279 1.99 28.78 -13.57
C ASN A 279 0.50 28.52 -13.28
N LEU A 280 0.18 27.79 -12.21
CA LEU A 280 -1.19 27.40 -11.84
C LEU A 280 -1.59 28.00 -10.49
N THR A 281 -2.89 28.28 -10.34
CA THR A 281 -3.49 28.67 -9.06
C THR A 281 -4.19 27.46 -8.40
N ILE A 282 -4.35 27.51 -7.08
CA ILE A 282 -5.05 26.49 -6.31
C ILE A 282 -6.36 27.07 -5.82
N ARG A 283 -7.47 26.36 -6.09
CA ARG A 283 -8.78 26.63 -5.53
C ARG A 283 -9.20 25.53 -4.57
N ASN A 284 -9.47 25.90 -3.32
CA ASN A 284 -10.00 24.96 -2.33
C ASN A 284 -11.51 24.81 -2.50
N VAL A 285 -12.03 23.58 -2.53
CA VAL A 285 -13.44 23.25 -2.72
C VAL A 285 -13.94 22.35 -1.58
N GLU A 286 -15.19 22.55 -1.16
CA GLU A 286 -15.79 21.70 -0.13
C GLU A 286 -15.83 20.23 -0.53
N SER A 287 -15.59 19.34 0.45
CA SER A 287 -15.65 17.89 0.27
C SER A 287 -15.94 17.18 1.58
N ASN A 288 -16.73 16.12 1.54
CA ASN A 288 -17.01 15.25 2.68
C ASN A 288 -16.00 14.10 2.85
N ALA A 289 -15.03 13.96 1.94
CA ALA A 289 -14.06 12.87 1.92
C ALA A 289 -12.62 13.34 2.21
N LEU A 290 -12.44 14.04 3.33
CA LEU A 290 -11.13 14.62 3.70
C LEU A 290 -10.24 13.64 4.48
N GLY A 291 -10.82 12.63 5.11
CA GLY A 291 -10.13 11.77 6.08
C GLY A 291 -9.65 12.56 7.32
N VAL A 292 -8.62 12.07 7.98
CA VAL A 292 -8.07 12.67 9.23
C VAL A 292 -7.35 13.99 8.97
N ARG A 293 -7.16 14.83 10.00
CA ARG A 293 -6.49 16.15 9.88
C ARG A 293 -4.97 16.04 9.79
N GLY A 294 -4.36 15.15 10.57
CA GLY A 294 -2.92 14.94 10.60
C GLY A 294 -2.58 13.45 10.71
N ARG A 295 -1.58 13.00 9.94
CA ARG A 295 -1.06 11.63 10.03
C ARG A 295 0.42 11.60 9.72
N ASN A 296 1.20 11.08 10.68
CA ASN A 296 2.63 10.95 10.56
C ASN A 296 3.09 9.58 11.07
N SER A 297 4.16 9.05 10.51
CA SER A 297 4.78 7.80 10.96
C SER A 297 5.81 8.07 12.05
N ASN A 298 5.76 7.32 13.15
CA ASN A 298 6.91 7.19 14.03
C ASN A 298 7.77 6.03 13.53
N ASN A 299 9.03 6.28 13.25
CA ASN A 299 9.94 5.29 12.65
C ASN A 299 11.00 4.77 13.65
N GLU A 300 10.90 5.12 14.96
CA GLU A 300 11.85 4.68 15.99
C GLU A 300 11.90 3.16 16.13
N LEU A 301 10.74 2.50 16.10
CA LEU A 301 10.66 1.05 16.29
C LEU A 301 11.22 0.31 15.08
N VAL A 302 10.83 0.66 13.86
CA VAL A 302 11.33 -0.02 12.65
C VAL A 302 12.85 0.16 12.51
N GLU A 303 13.39 1.35 12.78
CA GLU A 303 14.83 1.60 12.79
C GLU A 303 15.55 0.73 13.83
N LYS A 304 14.99 0.63 15.03
CA LYS A 304 15.56 -0.18 16.12
C LYS A 304 15.63 -1.67 15.78
N VAL A 305 14.59 -2.21 15.12
CA VAL A 305 14.46 -3.67 14.90
C VAL A 305 15.02 -4.14 13.57
N THR A 306 15.22 -3.23 12.60
CA THR A 306 15.69 -3.56 11.24
C THR A 306 16.94 -2.79 10.83
N GLY A 307 17.27 -1.69 11.49
CA GLY A 307 18.30 -0.74 11.06
C GLY A 307 17.88 0.15 9.88
N TRP A 308 16.64 0.00 9.39
CA TRP A 308 16.12 0.80 8.26
C TRP A 308 15.33 2.01 8.73
N ARG A 309 15.49 3.12 8.03
CA ARG A 309 14.58 4.28 8.05
C ARG A 309 14.57 4.96 6.68
N PRO A 310 13.50 5.69 6.31
CA PRO A 310 13.49 6.47 5.07
C PRO A 310 14.51 7.60 5.12
N THR A 311 15.13 7.88 3.99
CA THR A 311 16.20 8.89 3.85
C THR A 311 16.01 9.84 2.68
N LYS A 312 15.14 9.50 1.72
CA LYS A 312 14.96 10.29 0.50
C LYS A 312 13.89 11.36 0.69
N PRO A 313 14.13 12.60 0.26
CA PRO A 313 13.12 13.65 0.28
C PRO A 313 11.88 13.28 -0.56
N LEU A 314 10.69 13.72 -0.13
CA LEU A 314 9.44 13.52 -0.85
C LEU A 314 9.51 14.01 -2.31
N GLU A 315 10.15 15.16 -2.55
CA GLU A 315 10.24 15.79 -3.89
C GLU A 315 10.86 14.85 -4.93
N GLU A 316 11.84 14.02 -4.56
CA GLU A 316 12.48 13.07 -5.49
C GLU A 316 11.47 12.04 -6.04
N GLY A 317 10.65 11.48 -5.17
CA GLY A 317 9.58 10.55 -5.57
C GLY A 317 8.48 11.23 -6.36
N MET A 318 8.12 12.47 -5.98
CA MET A 318 7.10 13.26 -6.67
C MET A 318 7.49 13.63 -8.09
N VAL A 319 8.77 13.93 -8.36
CA VAL A 319 9.28 14.13 -9.74
C VAL A 319 9.04 12.88 -10.60
N LYS A 320 9.37 11.70 -10.08
CA LYS A 320 9.16 10.45 -10.81
C LYS A 320 7.69 10.15 -11.07
N LEU A 321 6.83 10.38 -10.06
CA LEU A 321 5.39 10.18 -10.19
C LEU A 321 4.79 11.18 -11.19
N TYR A 322 5.13 12.48 -11.09
CA TYR A 322 4.58 13.50 -12.00
C TYR A 322 4.94 13.21 -13.45
N ASN A 323 6.22 12.93 -13.73
CA ASN A 323 6.67 12.63 -15.09
C ASN A 323 5.92 11.43 -15.70
N TRP A 324 5.66 10.39 -14.89
CA TRP A 324 4.90 9.23 -15.35
C TRP A 324 3.42 9.59 -15.60
N VAL A 325 2.77 10.30 -14.68
CA VAL A 325 1.36 10.71 -14.83
C VAL A 325 1.19 11.63 -16.04
N GLU A 326 2.09 12.58 -16.25
CA GLU A 326 2.05 13.48 -17.40
C GLU A 326 2.16 12.72 -18.73
N LEU A 327 3.02 11.71 -18.81
CA LEU A 327 3.11 10.83 -19.98
C LEU A 327 1.79 10.08 -20.23
N GLU A 328 1.16 9.54 -19.18
CA GLU A 328 -0.11 8.83 -19.31
C GLU A 328 -1.26 9.77 -19.74
N VAL A 329 -1.34 10.96 -19.15
CA VAL A 329 -2.33 12.00 -19.55
C VAL A 329 -2.16 12.37 -21.03
N ASN A 330 -0.93 12.57 -21.50
CA ASN A 330 -0.65 12.91 -22.89
C ASN A 330 -0.97 11.75 -23.85
N LYS A 331 -0.69 10.50 -23.48
CA LYS A 331 -1.11 9.32 -24.26
C LYS A 331 -2.64 9.24 -24.40
N TYR A 332 -3.37 9.55 -23.32
CA TYR A 332 -4.85 9.55 -23.36
C TYR A 332 -5.39 10.63 -24.27
N LYS A 333 -4.87 11.87 -24.14
CA LYS A 333 -5.26 13.00 -25.03
C LYS A 333 -5.02 12.69 -26.51
N SER A 334 -3.88 12.03 -26.84
CA SER A 334 -3.54 11.67 -28.24
C SER A 334 -4.41 10.56 -28.84
N LYS A 335 -5.04 9.69 -28.00
CA LYS A 335 -5.95 8.64 -28.46
C LYS A 335 -7.40 9.12 -28.62
N SER A 336 -7.72 10.30 -28.09
CA SER A 336 -9.07 10.91 -28.13
C SER A 336 -9.25 11.89 -29.28
N ILE A 337 -8.19 12.14 -30.06
CA ILE A 337 -8.18 12.88 -31.33
C ILE A 337 -8.13 11.90 -32.48
#